data_ca2aa41e5cb8f4c74c563a9899f8d087
#
_entry.id   ca2aa41e5cb8f4c74c563a9899f8d087
#
_cell.length_a   1.000
_cell.length_b   1.000
_cell.length_c   1.000
_cell.angle_alpha   90.00
_cell.angle_beta   90.00
_cell.angle_gamma   90.00
#
_symmetry.space_group_name_H-M   'P 1'
#
loop_
_entity.id
_entity.type
_entity.pdbx_description
1 polymer ?
#
loop_
_entity_poly.entity_id
_entity_poly.type
_entity_poly.pdbx_seq_one_letter_code
_entity_poly.pdbx_strand_id
1 'polypeptide(L)'
;MAVTFTNNWKNILDKLESVLETEFKGALPVYKGNDIPKGVNQALQLIPTGSVLVEYNNTSETREFSVGVRFIFAEVNVRESALDHILRYVSRIEALIHDNVSMTLDKGADADSSLAFNCRFESTELNSDEESGVYITEWEWKCTHVGNIS
;
A
#
# COMPACT_ATOMS: atom_id res chain seq x y z
N MET A 1 -15.30 -15.08 -27.20
CA MET A 1 -13.83 -15.13 -27.10
C MET A 1 -13.40 -14.48 -25.79
N ALA A 2 -12.56 -15.15 -25.01
CA ALA A 2 -12.09 -14.61 -23.75
C ALA A 2 -11.04 -13.53 -23.98
N VAL A 3 -11.06 -12.51 -23.13
CA VAL A 3 -10.04 -11.46 -23.13
C VAL A 3 -8.79 -11.97 -22.44
N THR A 4 -7.64 -11.75 -23.06
CA THR A 4 -6.35 -11.99 -22.41
C THR A 4 -5.99 -10.76 -21.59
N PHE A 5 -5.64 -10.94 -20.32
CA PHE A 5 -5.34 -9.81 -19.44
C PHE A 5 -4.28 -10.19 -18.40
N THR A 6 -3.62 -9.16 -17.88
CA THR A 6 -2.72 -9.27 -16.74
C THR A 6 -3.34 -8.52 -15.57
N ASN A 7 -3.40 -9.16 -14.40
CA ASN A 7 -3.94 -8.52 -13.21
C ASN A 7 -2.85 -7.66 -12.53
N ASN A 8 -2.64 -6.48 -13.08
CA ASN A 8 -1.62 -5.56 -12.58
C ASN A 8 -1.91 -5.05 -11.17
N TRP A 9 -3.18 -4.87 -10.84
CA TRP A 9 -3.60 -4.51 -9.49
C TRP A 9 -3.09 -5.51 -8.46
N LYS A 10 -3.31 -6.79 -8.72
CA LYS A 10 -2.87 -7.86 -7.84
C LYS A 10 -1.36 -7.88 -7.70
N ASN A 11 -0.65 -7.77 -8.81
CA ASN A 11 0.82 -7.79 -8.82
C ASN A 11 1.41 -6.62 -8.01
N ILE A 12 0.85 -5.43 -8.15
CA ILE A 12 1.28 -4.24 -7.42
C ILE A 12 0.96 -4.37 -5.93
N LEU A 13 -0.25 -4.80 -5.59
CA LEU A 13 -0.65 -4.98 -4.19
C LEU A 13 0.16 -6.07 -3.49
N ASP A 14 0.39 -7.19 -4.16
CA ASP A 14 1.18 -8.30 -3.60
C ASP A 14 2.62 -7.86 -3.33
N LYS A 15 3.21 -7.06 -4.21
CA LYS A 15 4.56 -6.56 -4.00
C LYS A 15 4.63 -5.55 -2.86
N LEU A 16 3.68 -4.63 -2.79
CA LEU A 16 3.60 -3.67 -1.70
C LEU A 16 3.42 -4.40 -0.36
N GLU A 17 2.52 -5.37 -0.31
CA GLU A 17 2.33 -6.23 0.87
C GLU A 17 3.63 -6.91 1.28
N SER A 18 4.34 -7.50 0.32
CA SER A 18 5.61 -8.19 0.56
C SER A 18 6.68 -7.26 1.14
N VAL A 19 6.80 -6.06 0.62
CA VAL A 19 7.75 -5.05 1.12
C VAL A 19 7.45 -4.72 2.58
N LEU A 20 6.18 -4.50 2.91
CA LEU A 20 5.76 -4.16 4.27
C LEU A 20 5.93 -5.34 5.22
N GLU A 21 5.53 -6.54 4.82
CA GLU A 21 5.66 -7.74 5.65
C GLU A 21 7.13 -8.09 5.93
N THR A 22 7.99 -7.94 4.95
CA THR A 22 9.42 -8.22 5.10
C THR A 22 10.06 -7.29 6.12
N GLU A 23 9.71 -6.01 6.11
CA GLU A 23 10.25 -5.04 7.06
C GLU A 23 9.80 -5.34 8.49
N PHE A 24 8.53 -5.63 8.69
CA PHE A 24 7.98 -5.79 10.04
C PHE A 24 7.98 -7.23 10.54
N LYS A 25 8.23 -8.20 9.69
CA LYS A 25 8.39 -9.63 10.05
C LYS A 25 7.27 -10.19 10.93
N GLY A 26 6.03 -9.80 10.63
CA GLY A 26 4.85 -10.26 11.37
C GLY A 26 4.51 -9.45 12.62
N ALA A 27 5.37 -8.52 13.05
CA ALA A 27 5.05 -7.62 14.16
C ALA A 27 3.91 -6.67 13.82
N LEU A 28 3.72 -6.39 12.52
CA LEU A 28 2.66 -5.54 12.03
C LEU A 28 1.97 -6.27 10.87
N PRO A 29 0.84 -6.96 11.13
CA PRO A 29 0.11 -7.67 10.08
C PRO A 29 -0.39 -6.74 8.99
N VAL A 30 -0.35 -7.22 7.74
CA VAL A 30 -0.81 -6.48 6.57
C VAL A 30 -2.03 -7.19 5.98
N TYR A 31 -3.13 -6.47 5.83
CA TYR A 31 -4.38 -6.98 5.26
C TYR A 31 -4.74 -6.22 4.00
N LYS A 32 -5.21 -6.95 3.00
CA LYS A 32 -5.77 -6.34 1.78
C LYS A 32 -7.29 -6.29 1.92
N GLY A 33 -7.87 -5.11 1.74
CA GLY A 33 -9.30 -4.88 1.89
C GLY A 33 -9.69 -4.37 3.28
N ASN A 34 -10.99 -4.44 3.57
CA ASN A 34 -11.56 -3.80 4.77
C ASN A 34 -11.64 -4.69 6.01
N ASP A 35 -11.45 -5.99 5.85
CA ASP A 35 -11.65 -6.93 6.94
C ASP A 35 -10.38 -7.12 7.75
N ILE A 36 -10.43 -6.70 9.02
CA ILE A 36 -9.37 -6.97 10.00
C ILE A 36 -9.92 -7.93 11.04
N PRO A 37 -9.23 -9.02 11.35
CA PRO A 37 -9.68 -9.95 12.39
C PRO A 37 -9.80 -9.27 13.74
N LYS A 38 -10.76 -9.73 14.53
CA LYS A 38 -10.94 -9.22 15.90
C LYS A 38 -9.74 -9.56 16.77
N GLY A 39 -9.41 -8.68 17.69
CA GLY A 39 -8.31 -8.89 18.64
C GLY A 39 -6.96 -8.44 18.13
N VAL A 40 -6.90 -7.82 16.97
CA VAL A 40 -5.66 -7.24 16.44
C VAL A 40 -5.50 -5.83 17.00
N ASN A 41 -4.37 -5.58 17.67
CA ASN A 41 -4.10 -4.28 18.29
C ASN A 41 -3.51 -3.27 17.31
N GLN A 42 -2.81 -3.75 16.29
CA GLN A 42 -2.25 -2.91 15.24
C GLN A 42 -2.22 -3.67 13.94
N ALA A 43 -2.41 -2.97 12.83
CA ALA A 43 -2.43 -3.58 11.51
C ALA A 43 -2.21 -2.53 10.44
N LEU A 44 -1.75 -3.00 9.28
CA LEU A 44 -1.76 -2.22 8.04
C LEU A 44 -2.87 -2.74 7.14
N GLN A 45 -3.56 -1.82 6.49
CA GLN A 45 -4.54 -2.15 5.45
C GLN A 45 -4.12 -1.54 4.13
N LEU A 46 -4.30 -2.32 3.06
CA LEU A 46 -4.06 -1.87 1.69
C LEU A 46 -5.39 -1.92 0.95
N ILE A 47 -5.86 -0.76 0.50
CA ILE A 47 -7.15 -0.64 -0.18
C ILE A 47 -6.93 0.08 -1.51
N PRO A 48 -7.13 -0.60 -2.66
CA PRO A 48 -7.02 0.08 -3.96
C PRO A 48 -8.06 1.19 -4.05
N THR A 49 -7.65 2.36 -4.53
CA THR A 49 -8.55 3.52 -4.61
C THR A 49 -8.81 3.98 -6.04
N GLY A 50 -7.94 3.66 -6.98
CA GLY A 50 -8.14 4.03 -8.36
C GLY A 50 -6.90 4.00 -9.21
N SER A 51 -7.07 4.27 -10.49
CA SER A 51 -5.95 4.47 -11.40
C SER A 51 -6.30 5.54 -12.43
N VAL A 52 -5.27 6.20 -12.94
CA VAL A 52 -5.40 7.27 -13.94
C VAL A 52 -4.52 6.93 -15.14
N LEU A 53 -5.08 7.05 -16.33
CA LEU A 53 -4.31 6.90 -17.56
C LEU A 53 -3.40 8.12 -17.75
N VAL A 54 -2.10 7.88 -17.81
CA VAL A 54 -1.08 8.92 -17.98
C VAL A 54 -0.68 9.05 -19.45
N GLU A 55 -0.42 7.93 -20.09
CA GLU A 55 0.01 7.90 -21.48
C GLU A 55 -0.51 6.64 -22.17
N TYR A 56 -0.78 6.74 -23.45
CA TYR A 56 -1.36 5.67 -24.23
C TYR A 56 -0.80 5.66 -25.64
N ASN A 57 -0.42 4.49 -26.12
CA ASN A 57 -0.01 4.29 -27.50
C ASN A 57 -0.53 2.95 -28.04
N ASN A 58 -0.12 2.55 -29.25
CA ASN A 58 -0.66 1.36 -29.89
C ASN A 58 -0.32 0.04 -29.20
N THR A 59 0.73 0.02 -28.38
CA THR A 59 1.27 -1.22 -27.79
C THR A 59 1.28 -1.22 -26.28
N SER A 60 1.15 -0.04 -25.65
CA SER A 60 1.23 0.06 -24.19
C SER A 60 0.39 1.19 -23.65
N GLU A 61 0.04 1.09 -22.39
CA GLU A 61 -0.53 2.19 -21.64
C GLU A 61 0.24 2.37 -20.34
N THR A 62 0.43 3.63 -19.95
CA THR A 62 1.05 3.98 -18.69
C THR A 62 -0.05 4.47 -17.76
N ARG A 63 -0.18 3.83 -16.61
CA ARG A 63 -1.17 4.20 -15.60
C ARG A 63 -0.50 4.51 -14.27
N GLU A 64 -1.09 5.45 -13.56
CA GLU A 64 -0.76 5.73 -12.18
C GLU A 64 -1.80 5.05 -11.30
N PHE A 65 -1.35 4.10 -10.47
CA PHE A 65 -2.20 3.37 -9.55
C PHE A 65 -2.15 4.01 -8.18
N SER A 66 -3.30 4.08 -7.51
CA SER A 66 -3.44 4.65 -6.18
C SER A 66 -3.95 3.61 -5.22
N VAL A 67 -3.31 3.52 -4.05
CA VAL A 67 -3.67 2.60 -2.97
C VAL A 67 -3.72 3.39 -1.67
N GLY A 68 -4.83 3.25 -0.95
CA GLY A 68 -4.91 3.74 0.42
C GLY A 68 -4.16 2.79 1.34
N VAL A 69 -3.19 3.32 2.07
CA VAL A 69 -2.44 2.56 3.08
C VAL A 69 -2.85 3.11 4.44
N ARG A 70 -3.34 2.25 5.31
CA ARG A 70 -3.82 2.65 6.64
C ARG A 70 -3.07 1.88 7.71
N PHE A 71 -2.50 2.61 8.66
CA PHE A 71 -1.96 2.04 9.88
C PHE A 71 -2.98 2.27 11.00
N ILE A 72 -3.49 1.17 11.55
CA ILE A 72 -4.49 1.19 12.60
C ILE A 72 -3.83 0.73 13.90
N PHE A 73 -3.98 1.52 14.93
CA PHE A 73 -3.49 1.22 16.26
C PHE A 73 -4.61 1.41 17.27
N ALA A 74 -4.94 0.36 18.01
CA ALA A 74 -6.02 0.38 18.99
C ALA A 74 -5.43 0.28 20.41
N GLU A 75 -5.69 1.29 21.23
CA GLU A 75 -5.32 1.30 22.63
C GLU A 75 -6.37 2.07 23.44
N VAL A 76 -6.79 1.48 24.58
CA VAL A 76 -7.85 2.03 25.40
C VAL A 76 -7.44 3.34 26.07
N ASN A 77 -6.16 3.46 26.44
CA ASN A 77 -5.62 4.65 27.11
C ASN A 77 -4.46 5.21 26.32
N VAL A 78 -4.70 6.36 25.68
CA VAL A 78 -3.62 7.00 24.93
C VAL A 78 -2.77 7.81 25.88
N ARG A 79 -1.54 7.34 26.02
CA ARG A 79 -0.51 8.02 26.76
C ARG A 79 0.53 8.56 25.77
N GLU A 80 1.36 9.46 26.25
CA GLU A 80 2.49 9.98 25.48
C GLU A 80 3.34 8.87 24.86
N SER A 81 3.53 7.76 25.60
CA SER A 81 4.29 6.60 25.10
C SER A 81 3.61 5.90 23.91
N ALA A 82 2.28 5.85 23.90
CA ALA A 82 1.53 5.28 22.78
C ALA A 82 1.67 6.16 21.55
N LEU A 83 1.57 7.47 21.71
CA LEU A 83 1.77 8.41 20.62
C LEU A 83 3.19 8.30 20.04
N ASP A 84 4.20 8.20 20.90
CA ASP A 84 5.58 8.01 20.45
C ASP A 84 5.74 6.71 19.64
N HIS A 85 5.12 5.62 20.07
CA HIS A 85 5.10 4.35 19.35
C HIS A 85 4.46 4.50 17.98
N ILE A 86 3.31 5.14 17.92
CA ILE A 86 2.58 5.38 16.65
C ILE A 86 3.45 6.18 15.68
N LEU A 87 4.04 7.27 16.15
CA LEU A 87 4.86 8.14 15.31
C LEU A 87 6.14 7.46 14.83
N ARG A 88 6.71 6.55 15.63
CA ARG A 88 7.85 5.73 15.21
C ARG A 88 7.48 4.81 14.05
N TYR A 89 6.33 4.13 14.16
CA TYR A 89 5.85 3.26 13.08
C TYR A 89 5.51 4.06 11.83
N VAL A 90 4.85 5.20 12.00
CA VAL A 90 4.55 6.11 10.88
C VAL A 90 5.82 6.51 10.14
N SER A 91 6.83 6.96 10.87
CA SER A 91 8.10 7.39 10.29
C SER A 91 8.85 6.23 9.63
N ARG A 92 8.79 5.05 10.23
CA ARG A 92 9.43 3.85 9.69
C ARG A 92 8.77 3.39 8.39
N ILE A 93 7.44 3.43 8.34
CA ILE A 93 6.69 3.10 7.14
C ILE A 93 6.99 4.09 6.01
N GLU A 94 7.03 5.38 6.33
CA GLU A 94 7.38 6.41 5.35
C GLU A 94 8.80 6.25 4.81
N ALA A 95 9.76 5.95 5.68
CA ALA A 95 11.14 5.68 5.28
C ALA A 95 11.24 4.44 4.39
N LEU A 96 10.51 3.39 4.71
CA LEU A 96 10.48 2.16 3.92
C LEU A 96 9.95 2.41 2.51
N ILE A 97 8.87 3.15 2.39
CA ILE A 97 8.30 3.50 1.07
C ILE A 97 9.28 4.38 0.30
N HIS A 98 9.93 5.31 0.98
CA HIS A 98 10.93 6.18 0.35
C HIS A 98 12.11 5.36 -0.22
N ASP A 99 12.49 4.28 0.45
CA ASP A 99 13.56 3.38 -0.01
C ASP A 99 13.11 2.46 -1.15
N ASN A 100 11.82 2.38 -1.43
CA ASN A 100 11.24 1.53 -2.46
C ASN A 100 10.53 2.34 -3.55
N VAL A 101 11.21 3.33 -4.08
CA VAL A 101 10.70 4.18 -5.19
C VAL A 101 10.43 3.34 -6.44
N SER A 102 11.17 2.25 -6.62
CA SER A 102 10.97 1.29 -7.69
C SER A 102 10.82 -0.10 -7.08
N MET A 103 9.84 -0.86 -7.58
CA MET A 103 9.59 -2.23 -7.12
C MET A 103 9.56 -3.17 -8.33
N THR A 104 10.22 -4.32 -8.21
CA THR A 104 10.12 -5.37 -9.21
C THR A 104 8.94 -6.27 -8.87
N LEU A 105 8.00 -6.37 -9.79
CA LEU A 105 6.79 -7.18 -9.60
C LEU A 105 7.07 -8.64 -9.93
N ASP A 106 6.49 -9.54 -9.15
CA ASP A 106 6.56 -10.98 -9.38
C ASP A 106 5.36 -11.38 -10.27
N LYS A 107 5.57 -11.39 -11.57
CA LYS A 107 4.50 -11.55 -12.56
C LYS A 107 4.48 -12.89 -13.27
N GLY A 108 5.46 -13.74 -13.03
CA GLY A 108 5.54 -15.01 -13.72
C GLY A 108 5.80 -14.84 -15.22
N ALA A 109 4.95 -15.39 -16.07
CA ALA A 109 5.11 -15.40 -17.52
C ALA A 109 4.37 -14.27 -18.24
N ASP A 110 3.89 -13.28 -17.53
CA ASP A 110 3.12 -12.17 -18.13
C ASP A 110 3.99 -11.28 -19.01
N ALA A 111 3.35 -10.71 -20.03
CA ALA A 111 4.04 -9.87 -21.00
C ALA A 111 4.22 -8.42 -20.55
N ASP A 112 3.51 -8.00 -19.51
CA ASP A 112 3.58 -6.63 -19.02
C ASP A 112 4.91 -6.33 -18.34
N SER A 113 5.20 -5.04 -18.15
CA SER A 113 6.39 -4.61 -17.43
C SER A 113 6.41 -5.18 -16.01
N SER A 114 7.56 -5.67 -15.58
CA SER A 114 7.75 -6.14 -14.22
C SER A 114 8.12 -5.03 -13.23
N LEU A 115 8.13 -3.77 -13.67
CA LEU A 115 8.58 -2.65 -12.85
C LEU A 115 7.43 -1.71 -12.52
N ALA A 116 7.19 -1.49 -11.23
CA ALA A 116 6.42 -0.37 -10.73
C ALA A 116 7.40 0.70 -10.28
N PHE A 117 7.27 1.91 -10.75
CA PHE A 117 8.22 2.99 -10.49
C PHE A 117 7.53 4.24 -10.00
N ASN A 118 8.32 5.20 -9.55
CA ASN A 118 7.82 6.44 -8.97
C ASN A 118 6.85 6.16 -7.81
N CYS A 119 7.14 5.11 -7.04
CA CYS A 119 6.36 4.71 -5.89
C CYS A 119 6.59 5.69 -4.74
N ARG A 120 5.51 6.21 -4.18
CA ARG A 120 5.60 7.26 -3.17
C ARG A 120 4.32 7.41 -2.38
N PHE A 121 4.42 8.05 -1.22
CA PHE A 121 3.27 8.59 -0.52
C PHE A 121 3.04 10.04 -0.97
N GLU A 122 1.81 10.35 -1.40
CA GLU A 122 1.42 11.70 -1.78
C GLU A 122 0.96 12.53 -0.59
N SER A 123 0.35 11.87 0.39
CA SER A 123 -0.20 12.55 1.55
C SER A 123 -0.17 11.66 2.77
N THR A 124 -0.11 12.29 3.93
CA THR A 124 -0.22 11.61 5.23
C THR A 124 -1.29 12.30 6.05
N GLU A 125 -2.23 11.55 6.59
CA GLU A 125 -3.28 12.08 7.44
C GLU A 125 -3.34 11.27 8.73
N LEU A 126 -3.33 11.98 9.86
CA LEU A 126 -3.36 11.38 11.20
C LEU A 126 -4.73 11.66 11.82
N ASN A 127 -5.44 10.61 12.15
CA ASN A 127 -6.76 10.69 12.78
C ASN A 127 -6.78 9.90 14.08
N SER A 128 -7.51 10.41 15.06
CA SER A 128 -7.73 9.70 16.31
C SER A 128 -9.21 9.73 16.67
N ASP A 129 -9.70 8.63 17.22
CA ASP A 129 -11.01 8.53 17.81
C ASP A 129 -10.82 8.28 19.30
N GLU A 130 -10.97 9.31 20.10
CA GLU A 130 -10.75 9.24 21.54
C GLU A 130 -11.77 8.34 22.25
N GLU A 131 -12.97 8.23 21.72
CA GLU A 131 -14.03 7.41 22.32
C GLU A 131 -13.75 5.92 22.16
N SER A 132 -13.28 5.52 20.99
CA SER A 132 -12.98 4.12 20.70
C SER A 132 -11.53 3.73 21.01
N GLY A 133 -10.64 4.71 21.26
CA GLY A 133 -9.23 4.47 21.49
C GLY A 133 -8.49 3.99 20.25
N VAL A 134 -8.95 4.37 19.06
CA VAL A 134 -8.36 3.96 17.79
C VAL A 134 -7.65 5.13 17.14
N TYR A 135 -6.41 4.89 16.73
CA TYR A 135 -5.60 5.81 15.94
C TYR A 135 -5.45 5.27 14.54
N ILE A 136 -5.70 6.11 13.55
CA ILE A 136 -5.59 5.72 12.15
C ILE A 136 -4.71 6.72 11.44
N THR A 137 -3.62 6.24 10.84
CA THR A 137 -2.80 7.01 9.93
C THR A 137 -3.11 6.55 8.53
N GLU A 138 -3.46 7.47 7.66
CA GLU A 138 -3.78 7.16 6.27
C GLU A 138 -2.79 7.81 5.33
N TRP A 139 -2.31 7.03 4.37
CA TRP A 139 -1.45 7.52 3.28
C TRP A 139 -2.11 7.23 1.95
N GLU A 140 -1.90 8.12 1.02
CA GLU A 140 -2.18 7.84 -0.37
C GLU A 140 -0.87 7.43 -1.04
N TRP A 141 -0.77 6.14 -1.35
CA TRP A 141 0.40 5.60 -2.05
C TRP A 141 0.09 5.55 -3.54
N LYS A 142 1.07 5.94 -4.36
CA LYS A 142 0.93 5.90 -5.80
C LYS A 142 2.16 5.29 -6.45
N CYS A 143 1.95 4.63 -7.58
CA CYS A 143 3.02 4.17 -8.43
C CYS A 143 2.62 4.28 -9.90
N THR A 144 3.62 4.26 -10.77
CA THR A 144 3.42 4.26 -12.21
C THR A 144 3.80 2.90 -12.78
N HIS A 145 3.00 2.39 -13.69
CA HIS A 145 3.23 1.09 -14.33
C HIS A 145 2.88 1.17 -15.80
N VAL A 146 3.72 0.55 -16.63
CA VAL A 146 3.51 0.44 -18.08
C VAL A 146 2.96 -0.95 -18.38
N GLY A 147 1.74 -1.00 -18.88
CA GLY A 147 1.08 -2.25 -19.26
C GLY A 147 1.08 -2.46 -20.78
N ASN A 148 1.17 -3.71 -21.19
CA ASN A 148 1.13 -4.11 -22.58
C ASN A 148 -0.32 -4.31 -23.03
N ILE A 149 -0.74 -3.67 -24.13
CA ILE A 149 -2.11 -3.75 -24.64
C ILE A 149 -2.21 -4.41 -26.02
N SER A 150 -1.10 -4.83 -26.57
CA SER A 150 -1.11 -5.50 -27.88
C SER A 150 -1.27 -7.02 -27.77
#